data_22b90df2847693dbf090361ae80c18a9
#
_entry.id   22b90df2847693dbf090361ae80c18a9
#
_cell.length_a   1.000
_cell.length_b   1.000
_cell.length_c   1.000
_cell.angle_alpha   90.00
_cell.angle_beta   90.00
_cell.angle_gamma   90.00
#
_symmetry.space_group_name_H-M   'P 1'
#
loop_
_entity.id
_entity.type
_entity.pdbx_description
1 polymer ?
#
loop_
_entity_poly.entity_id
_entity_poly.type
_entity_poly.pdbx_seq_one_letter_code
_entity_poly.pdbx_strand_id
1 'polypeptide(L)'
;LDGVEVWNSRAERKIADANSLAEAFAREHGLRRFAGSDAHVPQEIGHGVTVIQAEACTLEAVKAALLRGGARIQGCRSRAWHTARSQLTKRKKTKAGPVAYAKWAAFALKCCAQDLIRKGDGTDVTDR
;
A
#
# COMPACT_ATOMS: atom_id res chain seq x y z
N LEU A 1 -2.45 22.00 2.13
CA LEU A 1 -2.14 20.60 1.82
C LEU A 1 -1.51 20.54 0.43
N ASP A 2 -0.28 19.97 0.33
CA ASP A 2 0.48 20.01 -0.94
C ASP A 2 0.24 18.77 -1.80
N GLY A 3 -0.25 17.69 -1.21
CA GLY A 3 -0.58 16.45 -1.90
C GLY A 3 -1.25 15.41 -1.01
N VAL A 4 -1.72 14.34 -1.64
CA VAL A 4 -2.46 13.25 -1.01
C VAL A 4 -1.89 11.91 -1.47
N GLU A 5 -1.78 10.96 -0.55
CA GLU A 5 -1.54 9.56 -0.89
C GLU A 5 -2.82 8.97 -1.47
N VAL A 6 -2.87 8.86 -2.79
CA VAL A 6 -4.03 8.33 -3.52
C VAL A 6 -3.97 6.83 -3.75
N TRP A 7 -2.82 6.24 -3.55
CA TRP A 7 -2.63 4.80 -3.56
C TRP A 7 -1.87 4.34 -2.32
N ASN A 8 -2.51 3.50 -1.54
CA ASN A 8 -1.89 2.76 -0.45
C ASN A 8 -2.25 1.28 -0.62
N SER A 9 -1.24 0.42 -0.73
CA SER A 9 -1.46 -0.99 -1.05
C SER A 9 -2.25 -1.77 0.00
N ARG A 10 -2.42 -1.19 1.19
CA ARG A 10 -3.13 -1.79 2.32
C ARG A 10 -4.46 -1.11 2.67
N ALA A 11 -4.72 0.10 2.17
CA ALA A 11 -5.85 0.92 2.60
C ALA A 11 -7.21 0.20 2.45
N GLU A 12 -7.44 -0.43 1.30
CA GLU A 12 -8.71 -1.10 0.98
C GLU A 12 -8.99 -2.38 1.79
N ARG A 13 -8.09 -2.74 2.69
CA ARG A 13 -8.32 -3.82 3.65
C ARG A 13 -9.17 -3.38 4.84
N LYS A 14 -9.19 -2.08 5.12
CA LYS A 14 -9.92 -1.48 6.22
C LYS A 14 -11.15 -0.73 5.75
N ILE A 15 -11.03 -0.01 4.66
CA ILE A 15 -12.05 0.85 4.08
C ILE A 15 -12.17 0.46 2.61
N ALA A 16 -13.35 -0.01 2.20
CA ALA A 16 -13.64 -0.25 0.80
C ALA A 16 -13.45 1.05 0.00
N ASP A 17 -12.89 0.93 -1.19
CA ASP A 17 -12.68 2.05 -2.12
C ASP A 17 -11.82 3.22 -1.60
N ALA A 18 -11.02 3.00 -0.53
CA ALA A 18 -10.20 4.05 0.09
C ALA A 18 -9.31 4.77 -0.92
N ASN A 19 -8.65 4.04 -1.83
CA ASN A 19 -7.81 4.62 -2.86
C ASN A 19 -8.62 5.43 -3.87
N SER A 20 -9.79 4.95 -4.27
CA SER A 20 -10.68 5.69 -5.19
C SER A 20 -11.22 6.98 -4.57
N LEU A 21 -11.55 6.95 -3.28
CA LEU A 21 -11.98 8.14 -2.55
C LEU A 21 -10.84 9.16 -2.41
N ALA A 22 -9.62 8.71 -2.12
CA ALA A 22 -8.45 9.58 -2.04
C ALA A 22 -8.09 10.19 -3.41
N GLU A 23 -8.22 9.42 -4.49
CA GLU A 23 -8.03 9.90 -5.86
C GLU A 23 -9.07 10.96 -6.23
N ALA A 24 -10.36 10.72 -5.93
CA ALA A 24 -11.44 11.68 -6.16
C ALA A 24 -11.18 12.99 -5.40
N PHE A 25 -10.84 12.90 -4.12
CA PHE A 25 -10.49 14.05 -3.29
C PHE A 25 -9.31 14.84 -3.85
N ALA A 26 -8.24 14.15 -4.26
CA ALA A 26 -7.07 14.81 -4.84
C ALA A 26 -7.42 15.58 -6.12
N ARG A 27 -8.27 15.01 -6.99
CA ARG A 27 -8.74 15.65 -8.23
C ARG A 27 -9.62 16.87 -7.93
N GLU A 28 -10.59 16.74 -7.05
CA GLU A 28 -11.52 17.80 -6.67
C GLU A 28 -10.79 19.05 -6.14
N HIS A 29 -9.70 18.81 -5.37
CA HIS A 29 -8.96 19.89 -4.71
C HIS A 29 -7.66 20.28 -5.45
N GLY A 30 -7.41 19.75 -6.64
CA GLY A 30 -6.20 20.05 -7.42
C GLY A 30 -4.89 19.67 -6.71
N LEU A 31 -4.91 18.62 -5.88
CA LEU A 31 -3.77 18.21 -5.07
C LEU A 31 -2.85 17.24 -5.83
N ARG A 32 -1.57 17.29 -5.51
CA ARG A 32 -0.60 16.34 -6.05
C ARG A 32 -0.86 14.94 -5.51
N ARG A 33 -0.60 13.95 -6.35
CA ARG A 33 -0.90 12.56 -6.06
C ARG A 33 0.38 11.80 -5.76
N PHE A 34 0.33 10.96 -4.74
CA PHE A 34 1.43 10.10 -4.32
C PHE A 34 0.94 8.68 -4.09
N ALA A 35 1.87 7.73 -4.11
CA ALA A 35 1.62 6.35 -3.75
C ALA A 35 2.55 5.90 -2.63
N GLY A 36 2.04 5.04 -1.78
CA GLY A 36 2.81 4.36 -0.75
C GLY A 36 2.53 2.87 -0.70
N SER A 37 3.55 2.07 -0.42
CA SER A 37 3.40 0.63 -0.21
C SER A 37 2.73 0.30 1.11
N ASP A 38 2.88 1.16 2.13
CA ASP A 38 2.54 0.85 3.53
C ASP A 38 3.16 -0.49 3.98
N ALA A 39 4.39 -0.75 3.54
CA ALA A 39 5.07 -2.03 3.67
C ALA A 39 5.38 -2.34 5.15
N HIS A 40 4.88 -3.48 5.64
CA HIS A 40 5.17 -4.00 6.97
C HIS A 40 5.99 -5.29 6.93
N VAL A 41 6.22 -5.81 5.75
CA VAL A 41 7.13 -6.92 5.44
C VAL A 41 7.88 -6.62 4.15
N PRO A 42 9.11 -7.15 3.96
CA PRO A 42 9.92 -6.83 2.78
C PRO A 42 9.23 -7.08 1.44
N GLN A 43 8.33 -8.06 1.38
CA GLN A 43 7.60 -8.42 0.15
C GLN A 43 6.59 -7.36 -0.30
N GLU A 44 6.28 -6.38 0.53
CA GLU A 44 5.35 -5.28 0.20
C GLU A 44 6.08 -4.03 -0.32
N ILE A 45 7.41 -4.00 -0.25
CA ILE A 45 8.19 -2.89 -0.78
C ILE A 45 7.99 -2.82 -2.29
N GLY A 46 7.61 -1.63 -2.80
CA GLY A 46 7.30 -1.43 -4.21
C GLY A 46 5.85 -1.73 -4.61
N HIS A 47 4.97 -2.15 -3.68
CA HIS A 47 3.54 -2.31 -3.96
C HIS A 47 2.80 -0.98 -4.19
N GLY A 48 3.42 0.14 -3.93
CA GLY A 48 2.97 1.47 -4.29
C GLY A 48 4.17 2.34 -4.54
N VAL A 49 4.28 2.90 -5.76
CA VAL A 49 5.39 3.76 -6.17
C VAL A 49 4.86 4.98 -6.92
N THR A 50 5.50 6.11 -6.65
CA THR A 50 5.30 7.33 -7.41
C THR A 50 6.45 7.47 -8.40
N VAL A 51 6.15 7.41 -9.69
CA VAL A 51 7.13 7.56 -10.76
C VAL A 51 7.12 9.01 -11.22
N ILE A 52 8.28 9.64 -11.17
CA ILE A 52 8.49 11.03 -11.60
C ILE A 52 9.62 11.12 -12.62
N GLN A 53 9.53 12.09 -13.52
CA GLN A 53 10.63 12.44 -14.42
C GLN A 53 11.37 13.64 -13.85
N ALA A 54 12.57 13.43 -13.32
CA ALA A 54 13.46 14.46 -12.84
C ALA A 54 14.67 14.60 -13.78
N GLU A 55 15.17 15.82 -13.95
CA GLU A 55 16.31 16.11 -14.83
C GLU A 55 17.64 15.59 -14.29
N ALA A 56 17.70 15.38 -12.96
CA ALA A 56 18.88 14.84 -12.28
C ALA A 56 18.45 14.11 -10.98
N CYS A 57 19.32 13.24 -10.48
CA CYS A 57 19.12 12.55 -9.20
C CYS A 57 19.61 13.41 -8.03
N THR A 58 19.11 14.67 -7.94
CA THR A 58 19.36 15.59 -6.84
C THR A 58 18.06 15.93 -6.13
N LEU A 59 18.16 16.33 -4.87
CA LEU A 59 16.98 16.69 -4.06
C LEU A 59 16.19 17.82 -4.72
N GLU A 60 16.87 18.82 -5.25
CA GLU A 60 16.27 19.99 -5.91
C GLU A 60 15.52 19.59 -7.18
N ALA A 61 16.13 18.76 -8.03
CA ALA A 61 15.51 18.28 -9.27
C ALA A 61 14.28 17.39 -8.98
N VAL A 62 14.38 16.49 -8.01
CA VAL A 62 13.26 15.65 -7.56
C VAL A 62 12.12 16.50 -6.99
N LYS A 63 12.44 17.46 -6.11
CA LYS A 63 11.45 18.38 -5.55
C LYS A 63 10.77 19.23 -6.65
N ALA A 64 11.54 19.78 -7.59
CA ALA A 64 11.00 20.52 -8.72
C ALA A 64 10.08 19.66 -9.59
N ALA A 65 10.46 18.41 -9.86
CA ALA A 65 9.64 17.46 -10.62
C ALA A 65 8.31 17.15 -9.90
N LEU A 66 8.34 16.91 -8.60
CA LEU A 66 7.14 16.72 -7.78
C LEU A 66 6.23 17.95 -7.78
N LEU A 67 6.82 19.16 -7.73
CA LEU A 67 6.07 20.42 -7.74
C LEU A 67 5.44 20.73 -9.10
N ARG A 68 6.08 20.33 -10.21
CA ARG A 68 5.50 20.48 -11.56
C ARG A 68 4.27 19.59 -11.78
N GLY A 69 4.13 18.49 -11.04
CA GLY A 69 3.10 17.50 -11.27
C GLY A 69 3.49 16.47 -12.34
N GLY A 70 2.52 15.70 -12.83
CA GLY A 70 2.78 14.65 -13.83
C GLY A 70 3.37 13.35 -13.25
N ALA A 71 3.28 13.16 -11.94
CA ALA A 71 3.63 11.90 -11.31
C ALA A 71 2.66 10.79 -11.76
N ARG A 72 3.23 9.65 -12.16
CA ARG A 72 2.46 8.44 -12.45
C ARG A 72 2.41 7.56 -11.21
N ILE A 73 1.26 7.00 -10.94
CA ILE A 73 1.04 6.10 -9.82
C ILE A 73 1.04 4.67 -10.35
N GLN A 74 1.92 3.85 -9.78
CA GLN A 74 1.95 2.41 -10.04
C GLN A 74 1.80 1.66 -8.73
N GLY A 75 1.01 0.61 -8.72
CA GLY A 75 0.85 -0.16 -7.51
C GLY A 75 0.03 -1.42 -7.68
N CYS A 76 0.21 -2.32 -6.74
CA CYS A 76 -0.61 -3.50 -6.56
C CYS A 76 -1.09 -3.61 -5.10
N ARG A 77 -2.20 -4.30 -4.91
CA ARG A 77 -2.76 -4.51 -3.57
C ARG A 77 -1.93 -5.50 -2.77
N SER A 78 -1.72 -5.19 -1.50
CA SER A 78 -1.06 -6.10 -0.58
C SER A 78 -1.94 -7.31 -0.28
N ARG A 79 -1.36 -8.51 -0.26
CA ARG A 79 -2.05 -9.75 0.09
C ARG A 79 -2.41 -9.78 1.58
N ALA A 80 -3.52 -10.45 1.92
CA ALA A 80 -3.94 -10.64 3.30
C ALA A 80 -2.90 -11.39 4.13
N TRP A 81 -2.19 -12.34 3.53
CA TRP A 81 -1.08 -13.07 4.13
C TRP A 81 0.05 -12.17 4.64
N HIS A 82 0.37 -11.08 3.97
CA HIS A 82 1.42 -10.15 4.42
C HIS A 82 1.07 -9.52 5.78
N THR A 83 -0.22 -9.27 6.04
CA THR A 83 -0.65 -8.81 7.36
C THR A 83 -0.48 -9.88 8.42
N ALA A 84 -0.85 -11.13 8.14
CA ALA A 84 -0.63 -12.23 9.08
C ALA A 84 0.85 -12.37 9.41
N ARG A 85 1.73 -12.26 8.39
CA ARG A 85 3.18 -12.33 8.54
C ARG A 85 3.74 -11.17 9.38
N SER A 86 3.29 -9.94 9.17
CA SER A 86 3.71 -8.78 9.97
C SER A 86 3.30 -8.93 11.44
N GLN A 87 2.09 -9.45 11.68
CA GLN A 87 1.61 -9.73 13.04
C GLN A 87 2.39 -10.86 13.72
N LEU A 88 2.85 -11.87 12.98
CA LEU A 88 3.72 -12.93 13.53
C LEU A 88 5.03 -12.33 14.02
N THR A 89 5.66 -11.48 13.21
CA THR A 89 6.90 -10.80 13.57
C THR A 89 6.74 -9.98 14.85
N LYS A 90 5.63 -9.25 14.99
CA LYS A 90 5.31 -8.51 16.21
C LYS A 90 5.18 -9.43 17.42
N ARG A 91 4.47 -10.57 17.30
CA ARG A 91 4.30 -11.55 18.40
C ARG A 91 5.62 -12.17 18.82
N LYS A 92 6.50 -12.49 17.88
CA LYS A 92 7.86 -12.99 18.18
C LYS A 92 8.66 -11.96 18.99
N LYS A 93 8.63 -10.69 18.59
CA LYS A 93 9.32 -9.61 19.30
C LYS A 93 8.79 -9.39 20.71
N THR A 94 7.50 -9.52 20.93
CA THR A 94 6.85 -9.34 22.24
C THR A 94 6.81 -10.60 23.09
N LYS A 95 7.43 -11.71 22.65
CA LYS A 95 7.42 -13.01 23.34
C LYS A 95 6.00 -13.44 23.76
N ALA A 96 5.04 -13.30 22.84
CA ALA A 96 3.63 -13.57 23.09
C ALA A 96 3.40 -15.03 23.56
N GLY A 97 2.42 -15.25 24.44
CA GLY A 97 2.07 -16.56 24.96
C GLY A 97 1.32 -17.44 23.93
N PRO A 98 1.14 -18.74 24.23
CA PRO A 98 0.59 -19.74 23.29
C PRO A 98 -0.82 -19.39 22.78
N VAL A 99 -1.67 -18.80 23.61
CA VAL A 99 -3.02 -18.35 23.21
C VAL A 99 -2.96 -17.30 22.10
N ALA A 100 -1.99 -16.40 22.16
CA ALA A 100 -1.80 -15.38 21.12
C ALA A 100 -1.37 -15.99 19.79
N TYR A 101 -0.57 -17.06 19.82
CA TYR A 101 -0.20 -17.82 18.62
C TYR A 101 -1.36 -18.61 18.04
N ALA A 102 -2.20 -19.23 18.87
CA ALA A 102 -3.41 -19.92 18.40
C ALA A 102 -4.37 -18.95 17.70
N LYS A 103 -4.64 -17.79 18.29
CA LYS A 103 -5.43 -16.72 17.65
C LYS A 103 -4.80 -16.22 16.35
N TRP A 104 -3.48 -16.09 16.32
CA TRP A 104 -2.77 -15.75 15.09
C TRP A 104 -2.93 -16.81 14.01
N ALA A 105 -2.82 -18.10 14.33
CA ALA A 105 -2.97 -19.19 13.36
C ALA A 105 -4.37 -19.17 12.70
N ALA A 106 -5.44 -19.01 13.49
CA ALA A 106 -6.78 -18.86 12.97
C ALA A 106 -6.91 -17.63 12.02
N PHE A 107 -6.32 -16.51 12.41
CA PHE A 107 -6.29 -15.31 11.56
C PHE A 107 -5.48 -15.53 10.26
N ALA A 108 -4.33 -16.23 10.34
CA ALA A 108 -3.50 -16.57 9.19
C ALA A 108 -4.25 -17.44 8.17
N LEU A 109 -4.98 -18.46 8.64
CA LEU A 109 -5.84 -19.31 7.80
C LEU A 109 -6.92 -18.47 7.09
N LYS A 110 -7.57 -17.55 7.80
CA LYS A 110 -8.52 -16.60 7.18
C LYS A 110 -7.85 -15.76 6.09
N CYS A 111 -6.64 -15.25 6.33
CA CYS A 111 -5.90 -14.48 5.34
C CYS A 111 -5.56 -15.29 4.10
N CYS A 112 -5.13 -16.56 4.27
CA CYS A 112 -4.87 -17.45 3.14
C CYS A 112 -6.14 -17.71 2.31
N ALA A 113 -7.27 -17.98 2.97
CA ALA A 113 -8.54 -18.18 2.29
C ALA A 113 -8.96 -16.92 1.50
N GLN A 114 -8.80 -15.73 2.07
CA GLN A 114 -9.07 -14.46 1.40
C GLN A 114 -8.18 -14.26 0.16
N ASP A 115 -6.90 -14.59 0.25
CA ASP A 115 -5.98 -14.46 -0.88
C ASP A 115 -6.29 -15.47 -2.01
N LEU A 116 -6.78 -16.67 -1.68
CA LEU A 116 -7.23 -17.65 -2.66
C LEU A 116 -8.47 -17.19 -3.43
N ILE A 117 -9.45 -16.63 -2.72
CA ILE A 117 -10.68 -16.08 -3.34
C ILE A 117 -10.33 -14.90 -4.25
N ARG A 118 -9.45 -14.01 -3.81
CA ARG A 118 -9.04 -12.82 -4.57
C ARG A 118 -8.14 -13.10 -5.76
N LYS A 119 -7.50 -14.25 -5.84
CA LYS A 119 -6.63 -14.61 -6.98
C LYS A 119 -7.39 -14.68 -8.32
N GLY A 120 -8.72 -14.74 -8.29
CA GLY A 120 -9.59 -14.65 -9.45
C GLY A 120 -9.95 -13.21 -9.89
N ASP A 121 -9.62 -12.21 -9.07
CA ASP A 121 -10.03 -10.82 -9.29
C ASP A 121 -8.80 -9.97 -9.67
N GLY A 122 -8.24 -10.25 -10.85
CA GLY A 122 -6.98 -9.70 -11.37
C GLY A 122 -6.90 -8.17 -11.50
N THR A 123 -7.17 -7.45 -10.42
CA THR A 123 -7.00 -5.99 -10.33
C THR A 123 -5.60 -5.62 -9.89
N ASP A 124 -4.60 -5.95 -10.70
CA ASP A 124 -3.35 -5.22 -10.69
C ASP A 124 -3.62 -3.86 -11.33
N VAL A 125 -3.54 -2.81 -10.53
CA VAL A 125 -3.67 -1.43 -11.02
C VAL A 125 -2.39 -1.08 -11.76
N THR A 126 -2.42 -1.28 -13.05
CA THR A 126 -1.43 -0.73 -13.98
C THR A 126 -1.80 0.72 -14.30
N ASP A 127 -0.81 1.60 -14.23
CA ASP A 127 -0.80 2.98 -14.75
C ASP A 127 -2.13 3.78 -14.64
N ARG A 128 -2.18 4.66 -13.64
CA ARG A 128 -3.12 5.79 -13.60
C ARG A 128 -2.35 7.11 -13.59
#